data_50413cbf343976555823e919bb2b8f5a
#
_entry.id   50413cbf343976555823e919bb2b8f5a
#
_cell.length_a   1.000
_cell.length_b   1.000
_cell.length_c   1.000
_cell.angle_alpha   90.00
_cell.angle_beta   90.00
_cell.angle_gamma   90.00
#
_symmetry.space_group_name_H-M   'P 1'
#
loop_
_entity.id
_entity.type
_entity.pdbx_description
1 polymer ?
#
loop_
_entity_poly.entity_id
_entity_poly.type
_entity_poly.pdbx_seq_one_letter_code
_entity_poly.pdbx_strand_id
1 'polypeptide(L)'
;MKRTWIHHAIIVNEGRRFAGSVVIEGEKIQEVIEGDGAPAAVCDEQIDAQGCFLLPGVIDDHVHFRDPGLTHKADMATETAAAAAGGVTSFMDMPNCNPQTTTLEALENKFKDAATKCIVNYSFYFGATNNNADQLKALDKTHVCGVKLFMGASTGNMLVDRMEALKKIFSEAGMLIATHCEDQQIIRENTERFKQQYGEDLDISFHPLIRNEEACYHSSALAVQLAKETGARLHILHISTARELGLLEDRPLHEKKITAEACVSHLMFCDEDYAQFGARIKCNPSIKTKADRDALRKALTTNLIDVIATDHAPHLLSEKEGGALKAVSGMPTLQFSLVSIYELVHEGLLSIEQLVQKMCHAPAQLYQISQRGFIRPGYQADLVLLNPHKEWTVTTDCIESKCGWSPMEGRTFHAQVEKTFVNGTAVYENGKVNKAHRGQALRFER
;
A
#
# COMPACT_ATOMS: atom_id res chain seq x y z
N MET A 1 -5.20 13.66 -30.37
CA MET A 1 -4.93 12.59 -29.36
C MET A 1 -6.09 11.60 -29.42
N LYS A 2 -5.85 10.32 -29.11
CA LYS A 2 -6.92 9.31 -29.06
C LYS A 2 -7.93 9.70 -27.96
N ARG A 3 -9.23 9.58 -28.28
CA ARG A 3 -10.34 9.80 -27.35
C ARG A 3 -11.03 8.47 -27.09
N THR A 4 -11.16 8.10 -25.82
CA THR A 4 -11.85 6.89 -25.36
C THR A 4 -13.03 7.29 -24.47
N TRP A 5 -14.22 6.77 -24.76
CA TRP A 5 -15.43 6.99 -23.98
C TRP A 5 -15.78 5.71 -23.20
N ILE A 6 -15.73 5.79 -21.88
CA ILE A 6 -16.17 4.73 -20.96
C ILE A 6 -17.57 5.11 -20.51
N HIS A 7 -18.58 4.33 -20.93
CA HIS A 7 -19.99 4.64 -20.66
C HIS A 7 -20.70 3.51 -19.90
N HIS A 8 -21.91 3.75 -19.44
CA HIS A 8 -22.73 2.86 -18.60
C HIS A 8 -21.98 2.37 -17.33
N ALA A 9 -21.18 3.25 -16.74
CA ALA A 9 -20.46 2.99 -15.51
C ALA A 9 -21.23 3.50 -14.30
N ILE A 10 -20.98 2.90 -13.14
CA ILE A 10 -21.29 3.51 -11.84
C ILE A 10 -20.01 4.17 -11.33
N ILE A 11 -19.91 5.47 -11.50
CA ILE A 11 -18.73 6.24 -11.08
C ILE A 11 -18.76 6.39 -9.56
N VAL A 12 -17.64 6.06 -8.89
CA VAL A 12 -17.47 6.26 -7.45
C VAL A 12 -16.34 7.26 -7.23
N ASN A 13 -16.68 8.45 -6.79
CA ASN A 13 -15.74 9.54 -6.62
C ASN A 13 -16.21 10.54 -5.57
N GLU A 14 -15.30 11.03 -4.72
CA GLU A 14 -15.55 12.09 -3.74
C GLU A 14 -16.79 11.87 -2.85
N GLY A 15 -16.88 10.64 -2.31
CA GLY A 15 -17.96 10.27 -1.39
C GLY A 15 -19.32 10.04 -2.05
N ARG A 16 -19.40 10.06 -3.39
CA ARG A 16 -20.62 9.84 -4.17
C ARG A 16 -20.47 8.65 -5.12
N ARG A 17 -21.59 8.00 -5.42
CA ARG A 17 -21.72 7.09 -6.57
C ARG A 17 -22.90 7.51 -7.43
N PHE A 18 -22.71 7.47 -8.74
CA PHE A 18 -23.72 7.87 -9.73
C PHE A 18 -23.50 7.16 -11.05
N ALA A 19 -24.59 6.90 -11.79
CA ALA A 19 -24.49 6.41 -13.15
C ALA A 19 -23.92 7.51 -14.05
N GLY A 20 -23.02 7.15 -14.96
CA GLY A 20 -22.41 8.14 -15.85
C GLY A 20 -21.34 7.58 -16.77
N SER A 21 -20.56 8.49 -17.34
CA SER A 21 -19.49 8.15 -18.26
C SER A 21 -18.29 9.09 -18.11
N VAL A 22 -17.14 8.64 -18.59
CA VAL A 22 -15.88 9.41 -18.60
C VAL A 22 -15.31 9.40 -20.01
N VAL A 23 -14.85 10.57 -20.47
CA VAL A 23 -14.07 10.70 -21.71
C VAL A 23 -12.60 10.92 -21.35
N ILE A 24 -11.76 10.05 -21.87
CA ILE A 24 -10.30 10.17 -21.79
C ILE A 24 -9.80 10.75 -23.11
N GLU A 25 -8.93 11.76 -23.05
CA GLU A 25 -8.21 12.28 -24.22
C GLU A 25 -6.69 12.26 -23.96
N GLY A 26 -5.97 11.41 -24.68
CA GLY A 26 -4.57 11.14 -24.39
C GLY A 26 -4.37 10.55 -23.01
N GLU A 27 -3.67 11.26 -22.13
CA GLU A 27 -3.39 10.83 -20.75
C GLU A 27 -4.40 11.35 -19.72
N LYS A 28 -5.33 12.24 -20.12
CA LYS A 28 -6.16 13.02 -19.20
C LYS A 28 -7.64 12.64 -19.29
N ILE A 29 -8.32 12.79 -18.16
CA ILE A 29 -9.76 12.83 -18.10
C ILE A 29 -10.21 14.17 -18.70
N GLN A 30 -10.97 14.12 -19.78
CA GLN A 30 -11.48 15.30 -20.48
C GLN A 30 -12.86 15.70 -19.98
N GLU A 31 -13.76 14.72 -19.85
CA GLU A 31 -15.14 14.95 -19.43
C GLU A 31 -15.56 13.89 -18.39
N VAL A 32 -16.39 14.30 -17.44
CA VAL A 32 -17.15 13.43 -16.55
C VAL A 32 -18.62 13.78 -16.74
N ILE A 33 -19.42 12.83 -17.21
CA ILE A 33 -20.81 13.04 -17.61
C ILE A 33 -21.70 12.24 -16.67
N GLU A 34 -22.55 12.91 -15.90
CA GLU A 34 -23.53 12.28 -15.01
C GLU A 34 -24.79 11.91 -15.82
N GLY A 35 -25.31 10.68 -15.62
CA GLY A 35 -26.46 10.15 -16.36
C GLY A 35 -26.11 9.64 -17.76
N ASP A 36 -27.11 9.65 -18.66
CA ASP A 36 -27.03 9.06 -20.01
C ASP A 36 -26.56 10.04 -21.10
N GLY A 37 -25.88 11.13 -20.70
CA GLY A 37 -25.37 12.12 -21.64
C GLY A 37 -24.30 11.56 -22.59
N ALA A 38 -24.25 12.08 -23.82
CA ALA A 38 -23.21 11.76 -24.79
C ALA A 38 -22.03 12.75 -24.68
N PRO A 39 -20.80 12.33 -25.06
CA PRO A 39 -19.63 13.20 -25.09
C PRO A 39 -19.80 14.36 -26.07
N ALA A 40 -19.17 15.51 -25.76
CA ALA A 40 -19.25 16.72 -26.57
C ALA A 40 -18.64 16.55 -28.00
N ALA A 41 -17.75 15.57 -28.17
CA ALA A 41 -17.13 15.26 -29.45
C ALA A 41 -17.02 13.76 -29.68
N VAL A 42 -16.87 13.37 -30.95
CA VAL A 42 -16.72 11.95 -31.37
C VAL A 42 -15.50 11.32 -30.69
N CYS A 43 -15.64 10.08 -30.22
CA CYS A 43 -14.58 9.29 -29.61
C CYS A 43 -14.13 8.19 -30.57
N ASP A 44 -12.82 7.94 -30.59
CA ASP A 44 -12.18 6.91 -31.44
C ASP A 44 -12.48 5.50 -30.93
N GLU A 45 -12.70 5.36 -29.61
CA GLU A 45 -13.00 4.12 -28.94
C GLU A 45 -14.13 4.29 -27.95
N GLN A 46 -14.98 3.27 -27.84
CA GLN A 46 -16.06 3.21 -26.86
C GLN A 46 -15.93 1.92 -26.03
N ILE A 47 -16.08 2.06 -24.72
CA ILE A 47 -16.02 0.96 -23.77
C ILE A 47 -17.31 0.97 -22.97
N ASP A 48 -18.12 -0.07 -23.15
CA ASP A 48 -19.31 -0.29 -22.35
C ASP A 48 -18.92 -0.93 -21.01
N ALA A 49 -19.06 -0.19 -19.92
CA ALA A 49 -18.75 -0.65 -18.59
C ALA A 49 -19.80 -1.59 -18.00
N GLN A 50 -20.98 -1.75 -18.63
CA GLN A 50 -22.04 -2.70 -18.26
C GLN A 50 -22.45 -2.64 -16.78
N GLY A 51 -22.45 -1.46 -16.19
CA GLY A 51 -22.77 -1.24 -14.77
C GLY A 51 -21.64 -1.57 -13.79
N CYS A 52 -20.43 -1.85 -14.27
CA CYS A 52 -19.25 -1.94 -13.41
C CYS A 52 -19.00 -0.62 -12.67
N PHE A 53 -18.38 -0.71 -11.51
CA PHE A 53 -17.83 0.48 -10.85
C PHE A 53 -16.64 1.03 -11.65
N LEU A 54 -16.67 2.34 -11.92
CA LEU A 54 -15.51 3.09 -12.41
C LEU A 54 -14.92 3.86 -11.22
N LEU A 55 -13.75 3.45 -10.78
CA LEU A 55 -13.04 3.99 -9.63
C LEU A 55 -11.82 4.79 -10.10
N PRO A 56 -11.35 5.79 -9.33
CA PRO A 56 -9.99 6.28 -9.48
C PRO A 56 -9.01 5.12 -9.29
N GLY A 57 -7.86 5.18 -9.93
CA GLY A 57 -6.81 4.19 -9.73
C GLY A 57 -6.37 4.11 -8.28
N VAL A 58 -6.19 2.87 -7.80
CA VAL A 58 -5.68 2.62 -6.44
C VAL A 58 -4.24 3.12 -6.33
N ILE A 59 -3.93 3.77 -5.20
CA ILE A 59 -2.59 4.24 -4.86
C ILE A 59 -2.11 3.46 -3.64
N ASP A 60 -1.06 2.66 -3.81
CA ASP A 60 -0.46 1.89 -2.73
C ASP A 60 0.82 2.57 -2.24
N ASP A 61 0.77 3.12 -1.05
CA ASP A 61 1.88 3.89 -0.48
C ASP A 61 2.89 3.04 0.30
N HIS A 62 2.73 1.69 0.28
CA HIS A 62 3.58 0.79 1.05
C HIS A 62 3.86 -0.54 0.33
N VAL A 63 4.93 -0.58 -0.46
CA VAL A 63 5.37 -1.80 -1.14
C VAL A 63 6.87 -2.04 -1.01
N HIS A 64 7.31 -3.29 -1.21
CA HIS A 64 8.70 -3.73 -1.22
C HIS A 64 8.97 -4.55 -2.49
N PHE A 65 9.26 -3.92 -3.60
CA PHE A 65 9.43 -4.57 -4.90
C PHE A 65 10.76 -5.29 -5.09
N ARG A 66 11.62 -5.29 -4.05
CA ARG A 66 12.87 -6.05 -4.02
C ARG A 66 13.92 -5.62 -5.04
N ASP A 67 13.66 -4.60 -5.83
CA ASP A 67 14.53 -4.05 -6.85
C ASP A 67 15.09 -2.68 -6.43
N PRO A 68 16.39 -2.49 -6.39
CA PRO A 68 17.46 -3.37 -6.86
C PRO A 68 17.89 -4.45 -5.84
N GLY A 69 18.64 -5.44 -6.34
CA GLY A 69 19.50 -6.33 -5.59
C GLY A 69 18.87 -7.58 -4.97
N LEU A 70 17.54 -7.63 -4.85
CA LEU A 70 16.81 -8.80 -4.37
C LEU A 70 15.86 -9.36 -5.45
N THR A 71 16.22 -9.14 -6.71
CA THR A 71 15.39 -9.41 -7.89
C THR A 71 15.14 -10.91 -8.17
N HIS A 72 15.81 -11.80 -7.45
CA HIS A 72 15.47 -13.22 -7.45
C HIS A 72 14.11 -13.51 -6.81
N LYS A 73 13.62 -12.64 -5.90
CA LYS A 73 12.32 -12.75 -5.23
C LYS A 73 11.21 -12.05 -6.00
N ALA A 74 11.48 -10.82 -6.45
CA ALA A 74 10.56 -9.95 -7.18
C ALA A 74 11.35 -8.79 -7.80
N ASP A 75 10.78 -8.14 -8.82
CA ASP A 75 11.36 -6.95 -9.43
C ASP A 75 10.28 -5.95 -9.87
N MET A 76 10.68 -4.71 -10.20
CA MET A 76 9.75 -3.66 -10.58
C MET A 76 8.88 -4.03 -11.79
N ALA A 77 9.39 -4.81 -12.74
CA ALA A 77 8.63 -5.17 -13.93
C ALA A 77 7.50 -6.15 -13.60
N THR A 78 7.78 -7.17 -12.79
CA THR A 78 6.80 -8.19 -12.39
C THR A 78 5.79 -7.65 -11.39
N GLU A 79 6.25 -6.88 -10.39
CA GLU A 79 5.35 -6.39 -9.36
C GLU A 79 4.47 -5.24 -9.86
N THR A 80 4.92 -4.46 -10.86
CA THR A 80 4.04 -3.48 -11.50
C THR A 80 3.04 -4.14 -12.47
N ALA A 81 3.32 -5.34 -12.99
CA ALA A 81 2.33 -6.15 -13.68
C ALA A 81 1.25 -6.66 -12.71
N ALA A 82 1.66 -7.14 -11.53
CA ALA A 82 0.74 -7.53 -10.45
C ALA A 82 -0.11 -6.33 -9.97
N ALA A 83 0.49 -5.14 -9.84
CA ALA A 83 -0.22 -3.90 -9.52
C ALA A 83 -1.30 -3.59 -10.55
N ALA A 84 -0.95 -3.60 -11.84
CA ALA A 84 -1.88 -3.34 -12.94
C ALA A 84 -3.06 -4.33 -12.94
N ALA A 85 -2.78 -5.63 -12.73
CA ALA A 85 -3.80 -6.66 -12.63
C ALA A 85 -4.74 -6.49 -11.42
N GLY A 86 -4.23 -5.88 -10.33
CA GLY A 86 -4.99 -5.58 -9.11
C GLY A 86 -5.69 -4.22 -9.08
N GLY A 87 -5.61 -3.41 -10.15
CA GLY A 87 -6.21 -2.07 -10.16
C GLY A 87 -5.34 -0.99 -9.49
N VAL A 88 -4.10 -1.32 -9.10
CA VAL A 88 -3.16 -0.34 -8.54
C VAL A 88 -2.46 0.39 -9.67
N THR A 89 -2.64 1.70 -9.73
CA THR A 89 -2.11 2.57 -10.79
C THR A 89 -0.90 3.37 -10.38
N SER A 90 -0.65 3.45 -9.08
CA SER A 90 0.49 4.17 -8.51
C SER A 90 0.99 3.48 -7.24
N PHE A 91 2.30 3.46 -7.04
CA PHE A 91 2.90 2.89 -5.85
C PHE A 91 4.03 3.74 -5.28
N MET A 92 4.33 3.52 -3.99
CA MET A 92 5.49 4.10 -3.31
C MET A 92 6.31 2.98 -2.68
N ASP A 93 7.53 2.78 -3.18
CA ASP A 93 8.37 1.65 -2.77
C ASP A 93 9.36 2.02 -1.68
N MET A 94 9.50 1.11 -0.73
CA MET A 94 10.31 1.26 0.47
C MET A 94 11.82 1.15 0.17
N PRO A 95 12.67 1.75 1.04
CA PRO A 95 14.10 1.89 0.78
C PRO A 95 14.95 0.66 1.11
N ASN A 96 14.40 -0.40 1.70
CA ASN A 96 15.12 -1.57 2.21
C ASN A 96 15.45 -2.63 1.14
N CYS A 97 15.88 -2.18 -0.02
CA CYS A 97 16.46 -2.98 -1.12
C CYS A 97 17.99 -3.11 -0.98
N ASN A 98 18.71 -3.58 -1.98
CA ASN A 98 20.17 -3.72 -1.96
C ASN A 98 20.80 -3.21 -3.28
N PRO A 99 21.52 -2.06 -3.28
CA PRO A 99 21.80 -1.22 -2.11
C PRO A 99 20.53 -0.55 -1.56
N GLN A 100 20.57 -0.20 -0.27
CA GLN A 100 19.48 0.51 0.39
C GLN A 100 19.36 1.94 -0.19
N THR A 101 18.13 2.46 -0.31
CA THR A 101 17.86 3.82 -0.81
C THR A 101 18.06 4.85 0.32
N THR A 102 19.29 4.95 0.82
CA THR A 102 19.71 5.82 1.95
C THR A 102 20.70 6.90 1.56
N THR A 103 20.98 7.04 0.26
CA THR A 103 21.79 8.10 -0.34
C THR A 103 21.06 8.70 -1.54
N LEU A 104 21.38 9.96 -1.88
CA LEU A 104 20.79 10.64 -3.04
C LEU A 104 21.10 9.90 -4.34
N GLU A 105 22.31 9.35 -4.48
CA GLU A 105 22.72 8.56 -5.64
C GLU A 105 21.88 7.29 -5.81
N ALA A 106 21.69 6.52 -4.72
CA ALA A 106 20.87 5.30 -4.75
C ALA A 106 19.43 5.63 -5.12
N LEU A 107 18.88 6.73 -4.60
CA LEU A 107 17.54 7.21 -4.92
C LEU A 107 17.41 7.58 -6.41
N GLU A 108 18.37 8.35 -6.96
CA GLU A 108 18.38 8.74 -8.36
C GLU A 108 18.48 7.51 -9.30
N ASN A 109 19.35 6.57 -8.96
CA ASN A 109 19.49 5.32 -9.74
C ASN A 109 18.19 4.51 -9.73
N LYS A 110 17.50 4.43 -8.59
CA LYS A 110 16.21 3.74 -8.48
C LYS A 110 15.13 4.39 -9.36
N PHE A 111 15.07 5.73 -9.44
CA PHE A 111 14.18 6.44 -10.38
C PHE A 111 14.52 6.14 -11.85
N LYS A 112 15.81 6.11 -12.21
CA LYS A 112 16.26 5.77 -13.58
C LYS A 112 15.85 4.35 -13.98
N ASP A 113 16.01 3.39 -13.07
CA ASP A 113 15.61 2.01 -13.29
C ASP A 113 14.10 1.88 -13.46
N ALA A 114 13.31 2.52 -12.60
CA ALA A 114 11.85 2.50 -12.66
C ALA A 114 11.31 3.05 -13.97
N ALA A 115 11.90 4.10 -14.54
CA ALA A 115 11.49 4.69 -15.79
C ALA A 115 11.52 3.69 -16.96
N THR A 116 12.33 2.65 -16.87
CA THR A 116 12.46 1.61 -17.91
C THR A 116 11.67 0.33 -17.62
N LYS A 117 11.28 0.09 -16.35
CA LYS A 117 10.70 -1.17 -15.89
C LYS A 117 9.22 -1.06 -15.52
N CYS A 118 8.81 0.04 -14.87
CA CYS A 118 7.49 0.15 -14.27
C CYS A 118 6.37 0.37 -15.30
N ILE A 119 5.30 -0.41 -15.20
CA ILE A 119 4.08 -0.28 -15.99
C ILE A 119 3.12 0.74 -15.36
N VAL A 120 3.09 0.84 -14.03
CA VAL A 120 2.27 1.78 -13.28
C VAL A 120 3.13 2.94 -12.75
N ASN A 121 2.51 4.02 -12.27
CA ASN A 121 3.20 5.21 -11.78
C ASN A 121 3.91 4.93 -10.45
N TYR A 122 5.00 5.67 -10.16
CA TYR A 122 5.89 5.32 -9.07
C TYR A 122 6.49 6.52 -8.34
N SER A 123 6.80 6.31 -7.07
CA SER A 123 7.75 7.12 -6.31
C SER A 123 8.47 6.25 -5.27
N PHE A 124 9.48 6.80 -4.62
CA PHE A 124 10.32 6.09 -3.67
C PHE A 124 10.49 6.87 -2.39
N TYR A 125 10.55 6.13 -1.27
CA TYR A 125 10.96 6.70 0.00
C TYR A 125 12.48 6.80 0.08
N PHE A 126 12.93 7.87 0.72
CA PHE A 126 14.31 7.97 1.19
C PHE A 126 14.40 7.34 2.59
N GLY A 127 15.32 6.41 2.78
CA GLY A 127 15.52 5.73 4.06
C GLY A 127 16.36 6.57 5.01
N ALA A 128 15.78 6.94 6.16
CA ALA A 128 16.54 7.54 7.25
C ALA A 128 17.37 6.48 7.99
N THR A 129 18.54 6.88 8.48
CA THR A 129 19.46 6.08 9.29
C THR A 129 19.95 6.89 10.47
N ASN A 130 20.66 6.26 11.41
CA ASN A 130 21.29 6.97 12.51
C ASN A 130 22.30 8.07 12.07
N ASN A 131 22.71 8.10 10.78
CA ASN A 131 23.84 8.89 10.32
C ASN A 131 23.59 9.78 9.09
N ASN A 132 22.38 9.75 8.47
CA ASN A 132 22.14 10.46 7.21
C ASN A 132 21.07 11.57 7.29
N ALA A 133 20.71 12.02 8.49
CA ALA A 133 19.69 13.08 8.65
C ALA A 133 20.07 14.37 7.89
N ASP A 134 21.36 14.69 7.74
CA ASP A 134 21.82 15.88 7.01
C ASP A 134 21.44 15.85 5.51
N GLN A 135 21.24 14.67 4.92
CA GLN A 135 20.83 14.52 3.52
C GLN A 135 19.35 14.84 3.29
N LEU A 136 18.51 14.82 4.34
CA LEU A 136 17.06 15.02 4.22
C LEU A 136 16.71 16.39 3.64
N LYS A 137 17.54 17.42 3.91
CA LYS A 137 17.33 18.78 3.40
C LYS A 137 17.59 18.91 1.90
N ALA A 138 18.36 17.99 1.32
CA ALA A 138 18.70 17.97 -0.10
C ALA A 138 17.71 17.19 -0.97
N LEU A 139 16.70 16.55 -0.36
CA LEU A 139 15.67 15.79 -1.09
C LEU A 139 14.78 16.73 -1.91
N ASP A 140 14.56 16.36 -3.17
CA ASP A 140 13.55 17.02 -4.01
C ASP A 140 12.14 16.61 -3.55
N LYS A 141 11.51 17.51 -2.78
CA LYS A 141 10.19 17.28 -2.18
C LYS A 141 9.08 17.15 -3.23
N THR A 142 9.29 17.63 -4.44
CA THR A 142 8.31 17.50 -5.54
C THR A 142 8.37 16.14 -6.24
N HIS A 143 9.37 15.32 -5.91
CA HIS A 143 9.64 14.04 -6.57
C HIS A 143 9.68 12.84 -5.63
N VAL A 144 10.20 13.03 -4.41
CA VAL A 144 10.31 11.97 -3.38
C VAL A 144 9.04 11.91 -2.55
N CYS A 145 8.45 10.72 -2.36
CA CYS A 145 7.17 10.59 -1.65
C CYS A 145 7.28 10.92 -0.15
N GLY A 146 8.36 10.53 0.52
CA GLY A 146 8.54 10.76 1.95
C GLY A 146 9.86 10.20 2.47
N VAL A 147 10.04 10.32 3.78
CA VAL A 147 11.15 9.72 4.52
C VAL A 147 10.64 8.47 5.22
N LYS A 148 11.27 7.31 4.97
CA LYS A 148 10.99 6.07 5.70
C LYS A 148 11.91 5.95 6.89
N LEU A 149 11.32 5.65 8.04
CA LEU A 149 12.01 5.45 9.31
C LEU A 149 11.65 4.06 9.88
N PHE A 150 12.66 3.26 10.18
CA PHE A 150 12.48 2.01 10.91
C PHE A 150 12.84 2.22 12.39
N MET A 151 11.82 2.30 13.24
CA MET A 151 11.93 2.36 14.71
C MET A 151 11.83 0.96 15.34
N GLY A 152 12.09 -0.08 14.57
CA GLY A 152 11.98 -1.49 14.93
C GLY A 152 12.66 -2.36 13.88
N ALA A 153 12.19 -3.60 13.72
CA ALA A 153 12.77 -4.59 12.82
C ALA A 153 13.04 -4.02 11.41
N SER A 154 14.29 -4.06 11.00
CA SER A 154 14.73 -3.66 9.67
C SER A 154 15.76 -4.63 9.13
N THR A 155 15.88 -4.69 7.80
CA THR A 155 16.98 -5.39 7.13
C THR A 155 18.20 -4.47 7.03
N GLY A 156 19.38 -5.02 7.31
CA GLY A 156 20.63 -4.27 7.26
C GLY A 156 20.76 -3.26 8.41
N ASN A 157 21.31 -2.07 8.12
CA ASN A 157 21.63 -1.02 9.11
C ASN A 157 20.61 0.14 9.11
N MET A 158 19.38 -0.10 8.70
CA MET A 158 18.35 0.95 8.64
C MET A 158 17.60 1.17 9.95
N LEU A 159 17.86 0.39 10.99
CA LEU A 159 17.29 0.64 12.31
C LEU A 159 17.79 1.98 12.85
N VAL A 160 16.85 2.86 13.25
CA VAL A 160 17.15 4.09 13.95
C VAL A 160 16.71 3.96 15.40
N ASP A 161 17.67 3.76 16.28
CA ASP A 161 17.49 3.49 17.71
C ASP A 161 18.12 4.54 18.62
N ARG A 162 18.92 5.45 18.05
CA ARG A 162 19.51 6.55 18.82
C ARG A 162 18.53 7.73 18.93
N MET A 163 18.18 8.11 20.15
CA MET A 163 17.23 9.17 20.44
C MET A 163 17.62 10.50 19.79
N GLU A 164 18.91 10.83 19.75
CA GLU A 164 19.42 12.04 19.08
C GLU A 164 19.16 12.02 17.57
N ALA A 165 19.35 10.87 16.92
CA ALA A 165 19.07 10.70 15.50
C ALA A 165 17.57 10.80 15.23
N LEU A 166 16.73 10.17 16.05
CA LEU A 166 15.28 10.29 15.97
C LEU A 166 14.82 11.73 16.06
N LYS A 167 15.23 12.46 17.10
CA LYS A 167 14.88 13.89 17.27
C LYS A 167 15.34 14.73 16.08
N LYS A 168 16.53 14.48 15.55
CA LYS A 168 17.04 15.21 14.39
C LYS A 168 16.24 14.93 13.14
N ILE A 169 15.89 13.64 12.85
CA ILE A 169 15.06 13.25 11.72
C ILE A 169 13.69 13.91 11.80
N PHE A 170 13.00 13.80 12.95
CA PHE A 170 11.69 14.40 13.13
C PHE A 170 11.70 15.94 13.00
N SER A 171 12.78 16.60 13.40
CA SER A 171 12.92 18.07 13.30
C SER A 171 13.27 18.53 11.89
N GLU A 172 14.04 17.75 11.13
CA GLU A 172 14.69 18.20 9.89
C GLU A 172 14.12 17.61 8.60
N ALA A 173 13.29 16.55 8.65
CA ALA A 173 12.78 15.88 7.46
C ALA A 173 12.00 16.84 6.52
N GLY A 174 11.21 17.76 7.08
CA GLY A 174 10.47 18.79 6.33
C GLY A 174 9.49 18.21 5.29
N MET A 175 9.16 16.91 5.39
CA MET A 175 8.20 16.15 4.60
C MET A 175 7.61 15.03 5.45
N LEU A 176 6.68 14.25 4.90
CA LEU A 176 6.04 13.14 5.60
C LEU A 176 7.07 12.09 6.03
N ILE A 177 7.03 11.71 7.31
CA ILE A 177 7.82 10.62 7.88
C ILE A 177 6.91 9.40 8.02
N ALA A 178 7.19 8.35 7.28
CA ALA A 178 6.49 7.07 7.36
C ALA A 178 7.28 6.10 8.24
N THR A 179 6.66 5.59 9.33
CA THR A 179 7.37 4.83 10.36
C THR A 179 6.89 3.40 10.47
N HIS A 180 7.84 2.46 10.52
CA HIS A 180 7.63 1.12 11.06
C HIS A 180 7.89 1.16 12.56
N CYS A 181 6.91 0.78 13.38
CA CYS A 181 6.95 0.93 14.83
C CYS A 181 6.83 -0.43 15.53
N GLU A 182 7.95 -0.96 16.00
CA GLU A 182 8.03 -2.11 16.91
C GLU A 182 9.22 -1.96 17.85
N ASP A 183 9.00 -2.12 19.15
CA ASP A 183 10.08 -2.02 20.14
C ASP A 183 10.97 -3.25 20.11
N GLN A 184 12.23 -3.04 19.69
CA GLN A 184 13.19 -4.11 19.51
C GLN A 184 13.66 -4.77 20.81
N GLN A 185 13.61 -4.02 21.95
CA GLN A 185 13.96 -4.56 23.24
C GLN A 185 12.90 -5.55 23.72
N ILE A 186 11.63 -5.17 23.65
CA ILE A 186 10.50 -6.04 24.00
C ILE A 186 10.50 -7.31 23.15
N ILE A 187 10.75 -7.18 21.83
CA ILE A 187 10.85 -8.33 20.93
C ILE A 187 11.98 -9.28 21.34
N ARG A 188 13.14 -8.75 21.67
CA ARG A 188 14.29 -9.58 22.11
C ARG A 188 13.97 -10.30 23.41
N GLU A 189 13.45 -9.60 24.40
CA GLU A 189 13.07 -10.16 25.71
C GLU A 189 12.03 -11.28 25.54
N ASN A 190 11.00 -11.06 24.74
CA ASN A 190 10.00 -12.07 24.43
C ASN A 190 10.63 -13.28 23.71
N THR A 191 11.48 -13.03 22.71
CA THR A 191 12.17 -14.09 21.98
C THR A 191 12.97 -14.99 22.93
N GLU A 192 13.81 -14.41 23.77
CA GLU A 192 14.63 -15.18 24.71
C GLU A 192 13.78 -15.93 25.75
N ARG A 193 12.72 -15.30 26.25
CA ARG A 193 11.79 -15.95 27.18
C ARG A 193 11.14 -17.20 26.57
N PHE A 194 10.65 -17.09 25.31
CA PHE A 194 10.00 -18.24 24.65
C PHE A 194 11.00 -19.32 24.25
N LYS A 195 12.21 -18.94 23.84
CA LYS A 195 13.30 -19.91 23.58
C LYS A 195 13.68 -20.71 24.83
N GLN A 196 13.83 -20.04 25.97
CA GLN A 196 14.14 -20.69 27.24
C GLN A 196 13.04 -21.67 27.69
N GLN A 197 11.78 -21.35 27.39
CA GLN A 197 10.65 -22.14 27.82
C GLN A 197 10.30 -23.29 26.87
N TYR A 198 10.46 -23.09 25.55
CA TYR A 198 9.96 -23.99 24.51
C TYR A 198 11.02 -24.46 23.52
N GLY A 199 12.27 -24.00 23.64
CA GLY A 199 13.38 -24.35 22.74
C GLY A 199 13.51 -23.43 21.53
N GLU A 200 14.43 -23.74 20.64
CA GLU A 200 14.81 -22.91 19.49
C GLU A 200 13.83 -23.04 18.29
N ASP A 201 13.06 -24.11 18.20
CA ASP A 201 12.14 -24.37 17.08
C ASP A 201 10.71 -23.98 17.46
N LEU A 202 10.52 -22.66 17.62
CA LEU A 202 9.21 -22.10 17.95
C LEU A 202 8.26 -22.20 16.76
N ASP A 203 7.08 -22.76 17.00
CA ASP A 203 5.99 -22.78 16.02
C ASP A 203 5.59 -21.37 15.61
N ILE A 204 4.99 -21.24 14.42
CA ILE A 204 4.58 -19.94 13.88
C ILE A 204 3.61 -19.18 14.78
N SER A 205 2.80 -19.86 15.58
CA SER A 205 1.85 -19.26 16.55
C SER A 205 2.53 -18.42 17.63
N PHE A 206 3.84 -18.62 17.86
CA PHE A 206 4.62 -17.76 18.75
C PHE A 206 4.95 -16.38 18.14
N HIS A 207 4.81 -16.21 16.82
CA HIS A 207 5.16 -14.95 16.17
C HIS A 207 4.40 -13.75 16.74
N PRO A 208 3.06 -13.76 16.89
CA PRO A 208 2.32 -12.69 17.53
C PRO A 208 2.58 -12.52 19.03
N LEU A 209 3.07 -13.56 19.70
CA LEU A 209 3.44 -13.47 21.12
C LEU A 209 4.82 -12.82 21.30
N ILE A 210 5.74 -13.05 20.37
CA ILE A 210 7.07 -12.41 20.32
C ILE A 210 6.92 -10.93 19.93
N ARG A 211 6.19 -10.66 18.85
CA ARG A 211 5.90 -9.31 18.31
C ARG A 211 4.51 -8.88 18.76
N ASN A 212 4.36 -8.75 20.07
CA ASN A 212 3.07 -8.53 20.72
C ASN A 212 2.58 -7.08 20.63
N GLU A 213 1.37 -6.85 21.12
CA GLU A 213 0.73 -5.53 21.20
C GLU A 213 1.62 -4.49 21.89
N GLU A 214 2.32 -4.88 23.00
CA GLU A 214 3.15 -3.96 23.76
C GLU A 214 4.32 -3.42 22.92
N ALA A 215 4.96 -4.28 22.12
CA ALA A 215 6.05 -3.88 21.25
C ALA A 215 5.60 -2.86 20.19
N CYS A 216 4.42 -3.03 19.61
CA CYS A 216 3.84 -2.09 18.66
C CYS A 216 3.47 -0.77 19.34
N TYR A 217 2.68 -0.84 20.42
CA TYR A 217 2.19 0.35 21.13
C TYR A 217 3.32 1.22 21.66
N HIS A 218 4.34 0.63 22.30
CA HIS A 218 5.45 1.39 22.89
C HIS A 218 6.21 2.19 21.83
N SER A 219 6.51 1.59 20.68
CA SER A 219 7.19 2.26 19.59
C SER A 219 6.31 3.30 18.89
N SER A 220 5.02 2.99 18.63
CA SER A 220 4.07 3.93 18.04
C SER A 220 3.83 5.14 18.93
N ALA A 221 3.72 4.94 20.26
CA ALA A 221 3.58 6.03 21.22
C ALA A 221 4.79 6.97 21.21
N LEU A 222 6.01 6.41 21.12
CA LEU A 222 7.24 7.22 21.01
C LEU A 222 7.24 8.03 19.70
N ALA A 223 6.85 7.45 18.57
CA ALA A 223 6.76 8.17 17.29
C ALA A 223 5.75 9.33 17.37
N VAL A 224 4.58 9.08 17.96
CA VAL A 224 3.54 10.11 18.17
C VAL A 224 4.04 11.23 19.09
N GLN A 225 4.76 10.89 20.17
CA GLN A 225 5.35 11.88 21.07
C GLN A 225 6.35 12.76 20.31
N LEU A 226 7.29 12.17 19.58
CA LEU A 226 8.29 12.92 18.80
C LEU A 226 7.63 13.82 17.74
N ALA A 227 6.59 13.33 17.05
CA ALA A 227 5.86 14.13 16.09
C ALA A 227 5.15 15.33 16.73
N LYS A 228 4.55 15.15 17.92
CA LYS A 228 3.92 16.24 18.68
C LYS A 228 4.96 17.28 19.17
N GLU A 229 6.11 16.83 19.66
CA GLU A 229 7.19 17.70 20.15
C GLU A 229 7.83 18.54 19.03
N THR A 230 7.98 17.95 17.83
CA THR A 230 8.66 18.62 16.71
C THR A 230 7.71 19.28 15.71
N GLY A 231 6.42 18.95 15.75
CA GLY A 231 5.44 19.38 14.77
C GLY A 231 5.55 18.66 13.42
N ALA A 232 6.31 17.57 13.34
CA ALA A 232 6.49 16.77 12.11
C ALA A 232 5.18 16.16 11.62
N ARG A 233 5.10 15.95 10.29
CA ARG A 233 4.05 15.12 9.68
C ARG A 233 4.46 13.66 9.80
N LEU A 234 3.67 12.88 10.55
CA LEU A 234 3.91 11.47 10.81
C LEU A 234 2.83 10.60 10.15
N HIS A 235 3.25 9.52 9.52
CA HIS A 235 2.38 8.44 9.05
C HIS A 235 2.84 7.12 9.67
N ILE A 236 2.02 6.56 10.57
CA ILE A 236 2.30 5.28 11.20
C ILE A 236 1.82 4.19 10.26
N LEU A 237 2.75 3.40 9.74
CA LEU A 237 2.48 2.33 8.79
C LEU A 237 1.88 1.11 9.51
N HIS A 238 1.11 0.31 8.78
CA HIS A 238 0.62 -1.03 9.17
C HIS A 238 0.20 -1.16 10.65
N ILE A 239 -0.66 -0.24 11.15
CA ILE A 239 -1.27 -0.40 12.48
C ILE A 239 -1.86 -1.81 12.59
N SER A 240 -1.51 -2.53 13.66
CA SER A 240 -1.86 -3.93 13.81
C SER A 240 -2.62 -4.28 15.08
N THR A 241 -2.81 -3.32 16.01
CA THR A 241 -3.47 -3.55 17.29
C THR A 241 -4.60 -2.56 17.56
N ALA A 242 -5.61 -2.99 18.30
CA ALA A 242 -6.69 -2.13 18.79
C ALA A 242 -6.16 -1.03 19.73
N ARG A 243 -5.12 -1.32 20.50
CA ARG A 243 -4.54 -0.38 21.46
C ARG A 243 -3.87 0.82 20.79
N GLU A 244 -3.21 0.61 19.64
CA GLU A 244 -2.59 1.70 18.87
C GLU A 244 -3.60 2.73 18.37
N LEU A 245 -4.86 2.33 18.13
CA LEU A 245 -5.94 3.25 17.71
C LEU A 245 -6.17 4.38 18.73
N GLY A 246 -5.88 4.13 20.02
CA GLY A 246 -5.95 5.14 21.07
C GLY A 246 -4.92 6.26 20.96
N LEU A 247 -3.92 6.13 20.10
CA LEU A 247 -2.91 7.16 19.82
C LEU A 247 -3.36 8.15 18.73
N LEU A 248 -4.43 7.81 17.99
CA LEU A 248 -4.88 8.49 16.80
C LEU A 248 -6.09 9.39 17.06
N GLU A 249 -6.29 10.38 16.20
CA GLU A 249 -7.41 11.31 16.32
C GLU A 249 -8.46 11.03 15.23
N ASP A 250 -9.75 11.00 15.61
CA ASP A 250 -10.86 10.90 14.68
C ASP A 250 -11.21 12.31 14.13
N ARG A 251 -10.42 12.77 13.16
CA ARG A 251 -10.57 14.07 12.50
C ARG A 251 -10.43 13.92 10.98
N PRO A 252 -10.95 14.85 10.19
CA PRO A 252 -10.69 14.89 8.75
C PRO A 252 -9.19 14.90 8.43
N LEU A 253 -8.79 14.20 7.37
CA LEU A 253 -7.38 14.01 7.00
C LEU A 253 -6.60 15.33 6.88
N HIS A 254 -7.22 16.38 6.31
CA HIS A 254 -6.56 17.69 6.12
C HIS A 254 -6.28 18.46 7.42
N GLU A 255 -6.87 18.05 8.55
CA GLU A 255 -6.63 18.62 9.87
C GLU A 255 -5.54 17.87 10.65
N LYS A 256 -5.08 16.72 10.13
CA LYS A 256 -4.14 15.83 10.82
C LYS A 256 -2.70 16.10 10.44
N LYS A 257 -1.82 16.05 11.43
CA LYS A 257 -0.38 15.90 11.25
C LYS A 257 0.08 14.46 11.48
N ILE A 258 -0.66 13.69 12.27
CA ILE A 258 -0.41 12.29 12.57
C ILE A 258 -1.51 11.46 11.92
N THR A 259 -1.13 10.58 11.02
CA THR A 259 -2.01 9.72 10.24
C THR A 259 -1.58 8.26 10.38
N ALA A 260 -2.46 7.34 10.01
CA ALA A 260 -2.20 5.92 10.14
C ALA A 260 -2.70 5.11 8.94
N GLU A 261 -1.98 4.03 8.66
CA GLU A 261 -2.26 3.05 7.64
C GLU A 261 -2.66 1.71 8.27
N ALA A 262 -3.61 1.02 7.65
CA ALA A 262 -3.82 -0.41 7.88
C ALA A 262 -3.51 -1.19 6.60
N CYS A 263 -2.79 -2.30 6.73
CA CYS A 263 -2.50 -3.16 5.60
C CYS A 263 -3.56 -4.24 5.40
N VAL A 264 -3.76 -4.62 4.14
CA VAL A 264 -4.66 -5.70 3.73
C VAL A 264 -4.44 -6.97 4.57
N SER A 265 -3.18 -7.29 4.88
CA SER A 265 -2.82 -8.44 5.72
C SER A 265 -3.49 -8.40 7.10
N HIS A 266 -3.44 -7.28 7.81
CA HIS A 266 -4.01 -7.11 9.14
C HIS A 266 -5.54 -6.94 9.14
N LEU A 267 -6.11 -6.59 7.99
CA LEU A 267 -7.56 -6.48 7.80
C LEU A 267 -8.19 -7.82 7.42
N MET A 268 -7.44 -8.72 6.78
CA MET A 268 -7.98 -9.98 6.25
C MET A 268 -7.68 -11.19 7.14
N PHE A 269 -6.59 -11.18 7.90
CA PHE A 269 -6.16 -12.30 8.74
C PHE A 269 -6.17 -11.97 10.23
N CYS A 270 -6.26 -13.01 11.06
CA CYS A 270 -6.05 -12.97 12.50
C CYS A 270 -5.15 -14.13 12.96
N ASP A 271 -4.80 -14.17 14.22
CA ASP A 271 -3.89 -15.17 14.79
C ASP A 271 -4.39 -16.63 14.65
N GLU A 272 -5.72 -16.83 14.62
CA GLU A 272 -6.32 -18.15 14.37
C GLU A 272 -5.95 -18.70 12.99
N ASP A 273 -5.71 -17.84 12.01
CA ASP A 273 -5.41 -18.20 10.64
C ASP A 273 -4.00 -18.80 10.46
N TYR A 274 -3.09 -18.63 11.45
CA TYR A 274 -1.80 -19.31 11.43
C TYR A 274 -1.94 -20.85 11.39
N ALA A 275 -3.02 -21.40 11.94
CA ALA A 275 -3.28 -22.84 11.89
C ALA A 275 -3.47 -23.35 10.45
N GLN A 276 -4.05 -22.53 9.56
CA GLN A 276 -4.30 -22.88 8.16
C GLN A 276 -3.16 -22.46 7.23
N PHE A 277 -2.67 -21.23 7.40
CA PHE A 277 -1.71 -20.63 6.45
C PHE A 277 -0.27 -20.75 6.88
N GLY A 278 0.00 -21.10 8.15
CA GLY A 278 1.37 -21.20 8.67
C GLY A 278 2.15 -19.89 8.48
N ALA A 279 3.41 -20.00 8.12
CA ALA A 279 4.26 -18.84 7.88
C ALA A 279 3.95 -18.08 6.57
N ARG A 280 3.04 -18.54 5.73
CA ARG A 280 2.59 -17.78 4.54
C ARG A 280 2.04 -16.42 4.92
N ILE A 281 1.39 -16.31 6.10
CA ILE A 281 0.86 -15.02 6.61
C ILE A 281 1.78 -14.36 7.65
N LYS A 282 3.04 -14.80 7.77
CA LYS A 282 4.01 -14.13 8.61
C LYS A 282 4.43 -12.80 8.02
N CYS A 283 4.19 -11.70 8.74
CA CYS A 283 4.62 -10.34 8.43
C CYS A 283 5.07 -9.59 9.69
N ASN A 284 5.63 -8.42 9.55
CA ASN A 284 6.02 -7.53 10.65
C ASN A 284 5.38 -6.14 10.44
N PRO A 285 4.57 -5.66 11.39
CA PRO A 285 4.14 -6.32 12.64
C PRO A 285 3.38 -7.63 12.38
N SER A 286 3.39 -8.54 13.37
CA SER A 286 2.69 -9.83 13.24
C SER A 286 1.18 -9.65 13.06
N ILE A 287 0.53 -10.62 12.43
CA ILE A 287 -0.93 -10.76 12.46
C ILE A 287 -1.34 -10.97 13.92
N LYS A 288 -2.26 -10.15 14.41
CA LYS A 288 -2.71 -10.10 15.80
C LYS A 288 -4.03 -10.86 15.99
N THR A 289 -4.64 -10.68 17.16
CA THR A 289 -5.88 -11.35 17.52
C THR A 289 -7.04 -10.97 16.59
N LYS A 290 -8.07 -11.84 16.60
CA LYS A 290 -9.33 -11.53 15.92
C LYS A 290 -9.95 -10.22 16.42
N ALA A 291 -9.84 -9.94 17.72
CA ALA A 291 -10.34 -8.70 18.31
C ALA A 291 -9.59 -7.46 17.77
N ASP A 292 -8.28 -7.56 17.57
CA ASP A 292 -7.48 -6.50 16.94
C ASP A 292 -7.93 -6.27 15.50
N ARG A 293 -8.01 -7.33 14.69
CA ARG A 293 -8.49 -7.24 13.30
C ARG A 293 -9.86 -6.56 13.22
N ASP A 294 -10.81 -6.99 14.04
CA ASP A 294 -12.17 -6.49 14.02
C ASP A 294 -12.22 -5.01 14.47
N ALA A 295 -11.35 -4.61 15.41
CA ALA A 295 -11.17 -3.21 15.80
C ALA A 295 -10.59 -2.35 14.66
N LEU A 296 -9.59 -2.86 13.92
CA LEU A 296 -9.04 -2.19 12.74
C LEU A 296 -10.10 -2.02 11.65
N ARG A 297 -10.88 -3.08 11.34
CA ARG A 297 -11.99 -3.02 10.38
C ARG A 297 -13.01 -1.95 10.76
N LYS A 298 -13.37 -1.87 12.03
CA LYS A 298 -14.26 -0.83 12.55
C LYS A 298 -13.65 0.56 12.41
N ALA A 299 -12.36 0.72 12.66
CA ALA A 299 -11.66 2.00 12.55
C ALA A 299 -11.59 2.55 11.12
N LEU A 300 -11.78 1.71 10.09
CA LEU A 300 -11.90 2.16 8.70
C LEU A 300 -13.17 2.99 8.44
N THR A 301 -14.24 2.78 9.22
CA THR A 301 -15.50 3.53 9.09
C THR A 301 -15.45 4.91 9.73
N THR A 302 -14.35 5.23 10.39
CA THR A 302 -14.05 6.52 11.02
C THR A 302 -12.82 7.14 10.35
N ASN A 303 -12.31 8.23 10.91
CA ASN A 303 -11.05 8.84 10.46
C ASN A 303 -9.85 8.40 11.33
N LEU A 304 -9.95 7.33 12.13
CA LEU A 304 -8.81 6.83 12.92
C LEU A 304 -7.73 6.24 12.00
N ILE A 305 -8.13 5.37 11.05
CA ILE A 305 -7.23 4.87 10.01
C ILE A 305 -7.51 5.68 8.74
N ASP A 306 -6.47 6.28 8.18
CA ASP A 306 -6.57 7.21 7.05
C ASP A 306 -6.43 6.51 5.70
N VAL A 307 -5.51 5.55 5.58
CA VAL A 307 -5.11 4.89 4.34
C VAL A 307 -5.16 3.38 4.50
N ILE A 308 -5.49 2.68 3.42
CA ILE A 308 -5.31 1.23 3.28
C ILE A 308 -4.23 0.99 2.23
N ALA A 309 -3.18 0.27 2.62
CA ALA A 309 -2.08 -0.14 1.77
C ALA A 309 -1.83 -1.66 1.88
N THR A 310 -0.75 -2.16 1.31
CA THR A 310 -0.51 -3.61 1.28
C THR A 310 0.61 -4.11 2.15
N ASP A 311 1.67 -3.33 2.35
CA ASP A 311 2.97 -3.84 2.79
C ASP A 311 3.41 -5.05 1.93
N HIS A 312 3.15 -4.95 0.61
CA HIS A 312 3.49 -6.00 -0.33
C HIS A 312 4.98 -6.30 -0.27
N ALA A 313 5.31 -7.48 0.24
CA ALA A 313 6.67 -7.86 0.54
C ALA A 313 6.95 -9.30 0.08
N PRO A 314 7.11 -9.54 -1.23
CA PRO A 314 7.27 -10.86 -1.79
C PRO A 314 8.57 -11.52 -1.35
N HIS A 315 8.48 -12.82 -1.09
CA HIS A 315 9.57 -13.74 -0.77
C HIS A 315 9.33 -15.06 -1.48
N LEU A 316 10.38 -15.84 -1.70
CA LEU A 316 10.21 -17.20 -2.24
C LEU A 316 9.44 -18.06 -1.24
N LEU A 317 8.59 -18.95 -1.74
CA LEU A 317 7.80 -19.82 -0.86
C LEU A 317 8.66 -20.69 0.05
N SER A 318 9.85 -21.13 -0.43
CA SER A 318 10.85 -21.86 0.37
C SER A 318 11.42 -21.05 1.54
N GLU A 319 11.39 -19.72 1.49
CA GLU A 319 11.81 -18.85 2.59
C GLU A 319 10.73 -18.71 3.68
N LYS A 320 9.52 -19.20 3.43
CA LYS A 320 8.39 -19.20 4.37
C LYS A 320 8.35 -20.44 5.27
N GLU A 321 9.46 -21.17 5.38
CA GLU A 321 9.60 -22.35 6.23
C GLU A 321 10.37 -22.01 7.52
N GLY A 322 10.20 -22.82 8.59
CA GLY A 322 11.00 -22.73 9.82
C GLY A 322 10.37 -21.93 10.96
N GLY A 323 9.06 -21.79 11.02
CA GLY A 323 8.31 -21.26 12.17
C GLY A 323 8.56 -19.79 12.49
N ALA A 324 8.34 -19.43 13.75
CA ALA A 324 8.35 -18.02 14.20
C ALA A 324 9.72 -17.34 14.07
N LEU A 325 10.81 -18.06 14.18
CA LEU A 325 12.16 -17.48 14.20
C LEU A 325 12.84 -17.48 12.83
N LYS A 326 12.70 -18.57 12.06
CA LYS A 326 13.47 -18.79 10.83
C LYS A 326 12.74 -18.34 9.56
N ALA A 327 11.42 -18.55 9.47
CA ALA A 327 10.64 -18.11 8.31
C ALA A 327 10.73 -16.58 8.13
N VAL A 328 10.95 -16.11 6.91
CA VAL A 328 11.00 -14.67 6.62
C VAL A 328 9.63 -14.02 6.73
N SER A 329 9.59 -12.76 7.13
CA SER A 329 8.37 -11.95 7.25
C SER A 329 8.12 -11.17 5.97
N GLY A 330 6.88 -11.17 5.49
CA GLY A 330 6.40 -10.53 4.27
C GLY A 330 5.57 -11.48 3.41
N MET A 331 4.58 -10.92 2.73
CA MET A 331 3.67 -11.66 1.84
C MET A 331 3.27 -10.85 0.61
N PRO A 332 3.00 -11.50 -0.53
CA PRO A 332 2.57 -10.83 -1.76
C PRO A 332 1.03 -10.63 -1.74
N THR A 333 0.59 -9.42 -1.49
CA THR A 333 -0.84 -9.06 -1.35
C THR A 333 -1.33 -8.02 -2.36
N LEU A 334 -0.43 -7.29 -3.04
CA LEU A 334 -0.71 -6.15 -3.90
C LEU A 334 -1.79 -6.42 -4.95
N GLN A 335 -1.62 -7.48 -5.73
CA GLN A 335 -2.53 -7.85 -6.83
C GLN A 335 -3.98 -8.05 -6.37
N PHE A 336 -4.17 -8.48 -5.14
CA PHE A 336 -5.49 -8.81 -4.60
C PHE A 336 -6.00 -7.78 -3.60
N SER A 337 -5.32 -6.63 -3.47
CA SER A 337 -5.64 -5.62 -2.46
C SER A 337 -7.05 -5.03 -2.62
N LEU A 338 -7.37 -4.53 -3.82
CA LEU A 338 -8.67 -3.93 -4.10
C LEU A 338 -9.84 -4.91 -3.87
N VAL A 339 -9.71 -6.13 -4.41
CA VAL A 339 -10.77 -7.16 -4.28
C VAL A 339 -10.87 -7.67 -2.84
N SER A 340 -9.77 -7.74 -2.08
CA SER A 340 -9.79 -8.09 -0.66
C SER A 340 -10.55 -7.05 0.18
N ILE A 341 -10.33 -5.77 -0.07
CA ILE A 341 -11.07 -4.72 0.65
C ILE A 341 -12.52 -4.62 0.15
N TYR A 342 -12.77 -4.98 -1.12
CA TYR A 342 -14.13 -5.07 -1.61
C TYR A 342 -14.95 -6.17 -0.88
N GLU A 343 -14.33 -7.24 -0.37
CA GLU A 343 -15.04 -8.21 0.48
C GLU A 343 -15.65 -7.54 1.71
N LEU A 344 -14.97 -6.55 2.31
CA LEU A 344 -15.54 -5.79 3.42
C LEU A 344 -16.74 -4.93 2.99
N VAL A 345 -16.76 -4.49 1.72
CA VAL A 345 -17.94 -3.82 1.13
C VAL A 345 -19.08 -4.83 0.90
N HIS A 346 -18.77 -6.00 0.36
CA HIS A 346 -19.72 -7.09 0.14
C HIS A 346 -20.34 -7.57 1.45
N GLU A 347 -19.56 -7.66 2.52
CA GLU A 347 -20.00 -8.00 3.88
C GLU A 347 -20.79 -6.86 4.57
N GLY A 348 -20.85 -5.66 3.97
CA GLY A 348 -21.54 -4.49 4.53
C GLY A 348 -20.79 -3.79 5.67
N LEU A 349 -19.49 -4.07 5.85
CA LEU A 349 -18.64 -3.42 6.84
C LEU A 349 -18.11 -2.06 6.38
N LEU A 350 -17.96 -1.86 5.07
CA LEU A 350 -17.59 -0.60 4.42
C LEU A 350 -18.59 -0.25 3.33
N SER A 351 -18.69 1.03 2.98
CA SER A 351 -19.27 1.42 1.70
C SER A 351 -18.20 1.46 0.60
N ILE A 352 -18.63 1.37 -0.67
CA ILE A 352 -17.70 1.49 -1.80
C ILE A 352 -17.05 2.89 -1.84
N GLU A 353 -17.75 3.92 -1.39
CA GLU A 353 -17.22 5.28 -1.27
C GLU A 353 -16.11 5.35 -0.22
N GLN A 354 -16.25 4.62 0.91
CA GLN A 354 -15.21 4.53 1.94
C GLN A 354 -13.99 3.76 1.44
N LEU A 355 -14.17 2.69 0.67
CA LEU A 355 -13.07 1.98 0.01
C LEU A 355 -12.28 2.94 -0.89
N VAL A 356 -12.97 3.66 -1.80
CA VAL A 356 -12.34 4.65 -2.70
C VAL A 356 -11.65 5.76 -1.90
N GLN A 357 -12.28 6.23 -0.81
CA GLN A 357 -11.68 7.23 0.07
C GLN A 357 -10.33 6.73 0.62
N LYS A 358 -10.27 5.49 1.14
CA LYS A 358 -9.08 4.96 1.82
C LYS A 358 -7.97 4.48 0.88
N MET A 359 -8.31 4.02 -0.32
CA MET A 359 -7.35 3.44 -1.26
C MET A 359 -6.97 4.38 -2.42
N CYS A 360 -7.74 5.46 -2.66
CA CYS A 360 -7.50 6.34 -3.80
C CYS A 360 -7.33 7.80 -3.36
N HIS A 361 -8.36 8.38 -2.71
CA HIS A 361 -8.38 9.81 -2.37
C HIS A 361 -7.42 10.14 -1.22
N ALA A 362 -7.49 9.39 -0.12
CA ALA A 362 -6.69 9.66 1.06
C ALA A 362 -5.18 9.57 0.82
N PRO A 363 -4.63 8.54 0.15
CA PRO A 363 -3.21 8.54 -0.18
C PRO A 363 -2.83 9.70 -1.11
N ALA A 364 -3.66 10.05 -2.12
CA ALA A 364 -3.40 11.21 -2.97
C ALA A 364 -3.33 12.53 -2.17
N GLN A 365 -4.24 12.73 -1.23
CA GLN A 365 -4.26 13.92 -0.37
C GLN A 365 -3.13 13.94 0.65
N LEU A 366 -2.87 12.81 1.33
CA LEU A 366 -1.84 12.66 2.35
C LEU A 366 -0.46 13.00 1.80
N TYR A 367 -0.16 12.43 0.64
CA TYR A 367 1.13 12.63 -0.04
C TYR A 367 1.15 13.88 -0.91
N GLN A 368 0.02 14.55 -1.11
CA GLN A 368 -0.11 15.73 -1.98
C GLN A 368 0.26 15.41 -3.44
N ILE A 369 -0.24 14.28 -3.95
CA ILE A 369 0.04 13.84 -5.33
C ILE A 369 -0.71 14.74 -6.31
N SER A 370 0.03 15.28 -7.28
CA SER A 370 -0.54 16.19 -8.28
C SER A 370 -1.46 15.44 -9.26
N GLN A 371 -2.70 15.93 -9.41
CA GLN A 371 -3.66 15.53 -10.43
C GLN A 371 -3.91 14.01 -10.56
N ARG A 372 -3.89 13.25 -9.44
CA ARG A 372 -4.17 11.81 -9.39
C ARG A 372 -5.08 11.47 -8.20
N GLY A 373 -5.62 10.25 -8.19
CA GLY A 373 -6.47 9.73 -7.11
C GLY A 373 -7.91 10.22 -7.13
N PHE A 374 -8.34 10.94 -8.17
CA PHE A 374 -9.69 11.47 -8.35
C PHE A 374 -10.14 11.37 -9.81
N ILE A 375 -11.45 11.21 -10.03
CA ILE A 375 -12.06 11.31 -11.36
C ILE A 375 -12.53 12.76 -11.56
N ARG A 376 -11.65 13.59 -12.15
CA ARG A 376 -11.92 15.01 -12.41
C ARG A 376 -11.37 15.41 -13.78
N PRO A 377 -12.06 16.31 -14.53
CA PRO A 377 -11.50 16.88 -15.75
C PRO A 377 -10.10 17.50 -15.50
N GLY A 378 -9.14 17.21 -16.39
CA GLY A 378 -7.76 17.67 -16.29
C GLY A 378 -6.84 16.76 -15.45
N TYR A 379 -7.37 15.82 -14.68
CA TYR A 379 -6.60 14.84 -13.92
C TYR A 379 -6.08 13.72 -14.84
N GLN A 380 -5.05 13.03 -14.40
CA GLN A 380 -4.54 11.84 -15.10
C GLN A 380 -5.63 10.77 -15.13
N ALA A 381 -5.78 10.13 -16.28
CA ALA A 381 -6.75 9.05 -16.45
C ALA A 381 -6.17 7.73 -15.90
N ASP A 382 -5.99 7.70 -14.58
CA ASP A 382 -5.69 6.51 -13.80
C ASP A 382 -7.03 6.00 -13.25
N LEU A 383 -7.54 4.92 -13.84
CA LEU A 383 -8.92 4.45 -13.60
C LEU A 383 -8.96 2.93 -13.49
N VAL A 384 -9.95 2.42 -12.78
CA VAL A 384 -10.20 0.98 -12.64
C VAL A 384 -11.68 0.68 -12.93
N LEU A 385 -11.93 -0.28 -13.81
CA LEU A 385 -13.23 -0.93 -13.95
C LEU A 385 -13.27 -2.16 -13.05
N LEU A 386 -14.06 -2.10 -11.99
CA LEU A 386 -14.31 -3.19 -11.05
C LEU A 386 -15.71 -3.76 -11.27
N ASN A 387 -15.80 -5.04 -11.61
CA ASN A 387 -17.06 -5.73 -11.80
C ASN A 387 -17.55 -6.32 -10.47
N PRO A 388 -18.61 -5.77 -9.85
CA PRO A 388 -19.12 -6.24 -8.56
C PRO A 388 -20.03 -7.48 -8.65
N HIS A 389 -20.23 -8.02 -9.86
CA HIS A 389 -21.15 -9.15 -10.12
C HIS A 389 -20.38 -10.40 -10.60
N LYS A 390 -19.06 -10.38 -10.53
CA LYS A 390 -18.22 -11.48 -11.03
C LYS A 390 -17.46 -12.16 -9.92
N GLU A 391 -18.02 -13.27 -9.46
CA GLU A 391 -17.36 -14.15 -8.52
C GLU A 391 -16.26 -14.97 -9.22
N TRP A 392 -15.12 -15.13 -8.57
CA TRP A 392 -14.01 -15.91 -9.07
C TRP A 392 -13.07 -16.36 -7.93
N THR A 393 -12.33 -17.45 -8.17
CA THR A 393 -11.38 -18.00 -7.20
C THR A 393 -9.95 -17.76 -7.68
N VAL A 394 -9.09 -17.32 -6.77
CA VAL A 394 -7.66 -17.11 -7.06
C VAL A 394 -6.98 -18.44 -7.31
N THR A 395 -6.36 -18.58 -8.48
CA THR A 395 -5.53 -19.73 -8.87
C THR A 395 -4.09 -19.30 -9.06
N THR A 396 -3.16 -20.21 -8.98
CA THR A 396 -1.73 -19.94 -9.20
C THR A 396 -1.49 -19.27 -10.56
N ASP A 397 -2.22 -19.65 -11.59
CA ASP A 397 -2.05 -19.14 -12.95
C ASP A 397 -2.40 -17.66 -13.13
N CYS A 398 -3.19 -17.07 -12.21
CA CYS A 398 -3.52 -15.66 -12.26
C CYS A 398 -2.55 -14.76 -11.49
N ILE A 399 -1.53 -15.33 -10.82
CA ILE A 399 -0.59 -14.58 -9.99
C ILE A 399 0.55 -14.02 -10.86
N GLU A 400 0.59 -12.71 -11.02
CA GLU A 400 1.59 -11.97 -11.81
C GLU A 400 2.91 -11.74 -11.04
N SER A 401 2.87 -11.73 -9.69
CA SER A 401 4.07 -11.56 -8.86
C SER A 401 5.09 -12.66 -9.13
N LYS A 402 6.36 -12.28 -9.29
CA LYS A 402 7.47 -13.19 -9.59
C LYS A 402 7.65 -14.31 -8.58
N CYS A 403 7.33 -14.07 -7.32
CA CYS A 403 7.43 -15.10 -6.28
C CYS A 403 6.48 -16.29 -6.49
N GLY A 404 5.46 -16.16 -7.37
CA GLY A 404 4.61 -17.24 -7.87
C GLY A 404 3.59 -17.80 -6.86
N TRP A 405 3.30 -17.05 -5.78
CA TRP A 405 2.31 -17.44 -4.78
C TRP A 405 1.65 -16.21 -4.14
N SER A 406 0.52 -16.41 -3.48
CA SER A 406 -0.12 -15.42 -2.62
C SER A 406 -0.85 -16.11 -1.46
N PRO A 407 -0.97 -15.48 -0.27
CA PRO A 407 -1.82 -15.99 0.79
C PRO A 407 -3.32 -15.96 0.41
N MET A 408 -3.67 -15.30 -0.70
CA MET A 408 -5.04 -15.25 -1.23
C MET A 408 -5.37 -16.43 -2.17
N GLU A 409 -4.41 -17.28 -2.50
CA GLU A 409 -4.65 -18.45 -3.36
C GLU A 409 -5.72 -19.39 -2.76
N GLY A 410 -6.66 -19.82 -3.61
CA GLY A 410 -7.84 -20.61 -3.21
C GLY A 410 -8.99 -19.78 -2.62
N ARG A 411 -8.81 -18.48 -2.39
CA ARG A 411 -9.88 -17.59 -1.92
C ARG A 411 -10.80 -17.20 -3.07
N THR A 412 -12.10 -17.21 -2.82
CA THR A 412 -13.12 -16.69 -3.72
C THR A 412 -13.40 -15.23 -3.39
N PHE A 413 -13.42 -14.37 -4.43
CA PHE A 413 -13.76 -12.96 -4.35
C PHE A 413 -15.06 -12.68 -5.10
N HIS A 414 -15.87 -11.73 -4.62
CA HIS A 414 -17.16 -11.35 -5.20
C HIS A 414 -17.08 -10.16 -6.17
N ALA A 415 -15.87 -9.69 -6.46
CA ALA A 415 -15.63 -8.70 -7.51
C ALA A 415 -14.35 -9.02 -8.26
N GLN A 416 -14.27 -8.59 -9.52
CA GLN A 416 -13.09 -8.76 -10.35
C GLN A 416 -12.69 -7.45 -11.02
N VAL A 417 -11.38 -7.16 -11.08
CA VAL A 417 -10.83 -6.08 -11.90
C VAL A 417 -10.92 -6.50 -13.36
N GLU A 418 -11.70 -5.79 -14.16
CA GLU A 418 -11.86 -6.04 -15.60
C GLU A 418 -10.82 -5.28 -16.42
N LYS A 419 -10.56 -4.03 -16.03
CA LYS A 419 -9.64 -3.15 -16.75
C LYS A 419 -8.99 -2.13 -15.83
N THR A 420 -7.71 -1.88 -16.06
CA THR A 420 -6.95 -0.83 -15.37
C THR A 420 -6.32 0.11 -16.40
N PHE A 421 -6.54 1.40 -16.21
CA PHE A 421 -5.94 2.46 -17.03
C PHE A 421 -4.87 3.19 -16.23
N VAL A 422 -3.72 3.40 -16.84
CA VAL A 422 -2.63 4.23 -16.32
C VAL A 422 -2.30 5.28 -17.36
N ASN A 423 -2.37 6.54 -16.98
CA ASN A 423 -2.15 7.66 -17.90
C ASN A 423 -2.94 7.50 -19.20
N GLY A 424 -4.23 7.15 -19.09
CA GLY A 424 -5.14 6.99 -20.23
C GLY A 424 -4.96 5.74 -21.08
N THR A 425 -3.99 4.90 -20.78
CA THR A 425 -3.73 3.65 -21.51
C THR A 425 -4.22 2.46 -20.70
N ALA A 426 -4.97 1.55 -21.33
CA ALA A 426 -5.32 0.27 -20.71
C ALA A 426 -4.05 -0.59 -20.52
N VAL A 427 -3.64 -0.76 -19.27
CA VAL A 427 -2.46 -1.56 -18.87
C VAL A 427 -2.82 -2.97 -18.46
N TYR A 428 -4.07 -3.19 -18.07
CA TYR A 428 -4.64 -4.52 -17.81
C TYR A 428 -6.04 -4.60 -18.40
N GLU A 429 -6.33 -5.70 -19.02
CA GLU A 429 -7.64 -6.00 -19.61
C GLU A 429 -7.85 -7.50 -19.71
N ASN A 430 -8.95 -8.02 -19.11
CA ASN A 430 -9.39 -9.42 -19.26
C ASN A 430 -8.26 -10.45 -19.03
N GLY A 431 -7.53 -10.32 -17.94
CA GLY A 431 -6.45 -11.24 -17.57
C GLY A 431 -5.12 -11.00 -18.31
N LYS A 432 -4.98 -9.93 -19.08
CA LYS A 432 -3.76 -9.63 -19.82
C LYS A 432 -3.16 -8.30 -19.44
N VAL A 433 -1.87 -8.30 -19.13
CA VAL A 433 -1.09 -7.11 -18.81
C VAL A 433 -0.38 -6.58 -20.06
N ASN A 434 -0.50 -5.27 -20.33
CA ASN A 434 0.25 -4.57 -21.37
C ASN A 434 1.66 -4.22 -20.85
N LYS A 435 2.59 -5.15 -21.01
CA LYS A 435 3.99 -5.01 -20.55
C LYS A 435 4.81 -3.99 -21.36
N ALA A 436 4.27 -3.43 -22.45
CA ALA A 436 4.94 -2.41 -23.26
C ALA A 436 4.73 -0.98 -22.71
N HIS A 437 3.68 -0.76 -21.92
CA HIS A 437 3.42 0.55 -21.31
C HIS A 437 4.50 0.93 -20.30
N ARG A 438 4.69 2.24 -20.09
CA ARG A 438 5.55 2.78 -19.03
C ARG A 438 4.79 3.82 -18.21
N GLY A 439 4.77 3.59 -16.90
CA GLY A 439 4.29 4.55 -15.92
C GLY A 439 5.19 5.76 -15.80
N GLN A 440 4.75 6.73 -15.03
CA GLN A 440 5.44 7.99 -14.82
C GLN A 440 5.85 8.14 -13.34
N ALA A 441 6.93 8.87 -13.09
CA ALA A 441 7.28 9.29 -11.75
C ALA A 441 6.19 10.23 -11.21
N LEU A 442 5.72 9.98 -9.98
CA LEU A 442 4.75 10.82 -9.31
C LEU A 442 5.32 12.22 -9.06
N ARG A 443 4.46 13.22 -9.07
CA ARG A 443 4.77 14.60 -8.69
C ARG A 443 3.93 15.01 -7.50
N PHE A 444 4.53 15.79 -6.63
CA PHE A 444 3.93 16.21 -5.37
C PHE A 444 3.84 17.74 -5.29
N GLU A 445 2.72 18.25 -4.79
CA GLU A 445 2.44 19.69 -4.62
C GLU A 445 2.91 20.14 -3.22
N ARG A 446 4.22 20.41 -3.09
CA ARG A 446 4.86 20.76 -1.81
C ARG A 446 5.78 21.96 -1.95
#